data_4b052c96e331d8b1b19b0c9884688db3
#
_entry.id   4b052c96e331d8b1b19b0c9884688db3
#
_cell.length_a   1.000
_cell.length_b   1.000
_cell.length_c   1.000
_cell.angle_alpha   90.00
_cell.angle_beta   90.00
_cell.angle_gamma   90.00
#
_symmetry.space_group_name_H-M   'P 1'
#
loop_
_entity.id
_entity.type
_entity.pdbx_description
1 polymer ?
#
loop_
_entity_poly.entity_id
_entity_poly.type
_entity_poly.pdbx_seq_one_letter_code
_entity_poly.pdbx_strand_id
1 'polypeptide(L)'
;MAIHKKGQAHWEGDIKRGKGTVSTESGVLNQQPYGFNTRFEGVKGTNPEELIGAAHAACFSMALSLMLGSSNGLQMLQTISIAAAF
;
A
#
# COMPACT_ATOMS: atom_id res chain seq x y z
N MET A 1 12.64 -21.30 0.55
CA MET A 1 12.93 -20.34 -0.54
C MET A 1 12.56 -18.94 -0.10
N ALA A 2 13.45 -18.00 -0.27
CA ALA A 2 13.18 -16.62 0.08
C ALA A 2 12.62 -15.86 -1.13
N ILE A 3 11.57 -15.09 -0.88
CA ILE A 3 10.97 -14.24 -1.91
C ILE A 3 11.28 -12.81 -1.53
N HIS A 4 11.90 -12.08 -2.44
CA HIS A 4 12.28 -10.69 -2.20
C HIS A 4 11.37 -9.76 -2.99
N LYS A 5 10.78 -8.79 -2.31
CA LYS A 5 9.96 -7.76 -2.91
C LYS A 5 10.60 -6.41 -2.60
N LYS A 6 10.69 -5.54 -3.59
CA LYS A 6 11.41 -4.28 -3.44
C LYS A 6 10.53 -3.10 -3.76
N GLY A 7 10.68 -2.05 -2.98
CA GLY A 7 10.10 -0.76 -3.25
C GLY A 7 11.18 0.29 -3.11
N GLN A 8 10.97 1.44 -3.71
CA GLN A 8 11.95 2.52 -3.64
C GLN A 8 11.26 3.86 -3.72
N ALA A 9 11.95 4.87 -3.22
CA ALA A 9 11.47 6.23 -3.26
C ALA A 9 12.64 7.16 -3.56
N HIS A 10 12.32 8.26 -4.23
CA HIS A 10 13.28 9.31 -4.53
C HIS A 10 12.70 10.64 -4.06
N TRP A 11 13.50 11.46 -3.43
CA TRP A 11 13.08 12.76 -2.93
C TRP A 11 14.07 13.83 -3.32
N GLU A 12 13.56 14.99 -3.75
CA GLU A 12 14.37 16.15 -4.09
C GLU A 12 13.80 17.38 -3.42
N GLY A 13 14.68 18.16 -2.76
CA GLY A 13 14.30 19.45 -2.19
C GLY A 13 13.95 19.40 -0.73
N ASP A 14 13.45 20.52 -0.21
CA ASP A 14 13.05 20.59 1.20
C ASP A 14 11.69 19.92 1.40
N ILE A 15 11.26 19.85 2.66
CA ILE A 15 10.04 19.10 3.00
C ILE A 15 8.78 19.72 2.37
N LYS A 16 8.68 21.03 2.31
CA LYS A 16 7.47 21.68 1.82
C LYS A 16 7.43 21.89 0.32
N ARG A 17 8.60 22.15 -0.28
CA ARG A 17 8.68 22.51 -1.71
C ARG A 17 9.23 21.37 -2.56
N GLY A 18 9.82 20.38 -1.93
CA GLY A 18 10.39 19.27 -2.65
C GLY A 18 9.34 18.39 -3.29
N LYS A 19 9.82 17.42 -4.02
CA LYS A 19 8.96 16.46 -4.69
C LYS A 19 9.60 15.09 -4.63
N GLY A 20 8.74 14.08 -4.58
CA GLY A 20 9.21 12.72 -4.54
C GLY A 20 8.42 11.81 -5.46
N THR A 21 8.96 10.64 -5.66
CA THR A 21 8.31 9.56 -6.40
C THR A 21 8.51 8.25 -5.67
N VAL A 22 7.54 7.35 -5.81
CA VAL A 22 7.64 6.00 -5.27
C VAL A 22 7.44 5.01 -6.40
N SER A 23 8.16 3.90 -6.31
CA SER A 23 8.08 2.85 -7.31
C SER A 23 8.17 1.49 -6.63
N THR A 24 7.61 0.49 -7.28
CA THR A 24 7.74 -0.90 -6.84
C THR A 24 8.43 -1.71 -7.94
N GLU A 25 9.09 -2.79 -7.52
CA GLU A 25 9.80 -3.66 -8.46
C GLU A 25 8.91 -4.19 -9.57
N SER A 26 7.64 -4.48 -9.24
CA SER A 26 6.68 -5.00 -10.22
C SER A 26 6.23 -3.96 -11.25
N GLY A 27 6.45 -2.66 -10.95
CA GLY A 27 5.99 -1.60 -11.82
C GLY A 27 4.55 -1.17 -11.56
N VAL A 28 3.86 -1.79 -10.61
CA VAL A 28 2.50 -1.37 -10.25
C VAL A 28 2.48 0.07 -9.82
N LEU A 29 3.48 0.47 -9.03
CA LEU A 29 3.77 1.88 -8.79
C LEU A 29 5.03 2.20 -9.58
N ASN A 30 4.94 3.17 -10.47
CA ASN A 30 6.05 3.54 -11.32
C ASN A 30 6.20 5.05 -11.31
N GLN A 31 7.13 5.52 -10.49
CA GLN A 31 7.43 6.94 -10.32
C GLN A 31 6.17 7.74 -10.00
N GLN A 32 5.35 7.22 -9.09
CA GLN A 32 4.16 7.91 -8.66
C GLN A 32 4.55 9.09 -7.77
N PRO A 33 4.07 10.30 -8.10
CA PRO A 33 4.46 11.48 -7.32
C PRO A 33 3.82 11.50 -5.95
N TYR A 34 4.58 12.02 -4.98
CA TYR A 34 4.05 12.31 -3.65
C TYR A 34 4.81 13.52 -3.10
N GLY A 35 4.24 14.15 -2.10
CA GLY A 35 4.87 15.32 -1.51
C GLY A 35 4.15 15.78 -0.27
N PHE A 36 4.56 16.93 0.23
CA PHE A 36 3.96 17.51 1.42
C PHE A 36 2.46 17.72 1.24
N ASN A 37 2.04 18.16 0.07
CA ASN A 37 0.64 18.44 -0.22
C ASN A 37 -0.23 17.18 -0.23
N THR A 38 0.26 16.08 -0.79
CA THR A 38 -0.53 14.84 -0.80
C THR A 38 -0.57 14.18 0.57
N ARG A 39 0.44 14.45 1.40
CA ARG A 39 0.54 13.83 2.72
C ARG A 39 -0.18 14.64 3.79
N PHE A 40 -0.06 15.96 3.75
CA PHE A 40 -0.51 16.82 4.86
C PHE A 40 -1.58 17.85 4.47
N GLU A 41 -1.80 18.09 3.19
CA GLU A 41 -2.71 19.15 2.74
C GLU A 41 -3.94 18.63 2.02
N GLY A 42 -4.17 17.34 2.04
CA GLY A 42 -5.38 16.77 1.47
C GLY A 42 -5.47 16.76 -0.05
N VAL A 43 -4.40 17.06 -0.75
CA VAL A 43 -4.36 16.96 -2.19
C VAL A 43 -4.36 15.49 -2.58
N LYS A 44 -5.18 15.11 -3.54
CA LYS A 44 -5.26 13.73 -3.99
C LYS A 44 -3.95 13.28 -4.63
N GLY A 45 -3.52 12.07 -4.28
CA GLY A 45 -2.31 11.49 -4.84
C GLY A 45 -1.76 10.45 -3.90
N THR A 46 -0.65 9.86 -4.32
CA THR A 46 0.05 8.87 -3.51
C THR A 46 0.63 9.51 -2.26
N ASN A 47 0.51 8.84 -1.13
CA ASN A 47 1.14 9.25 0.12
C ASN A 47 1.45 8.03 0.97
N PRO A 48 2.45 8.15 1.88
CA PRO A 48 2.88 7.00 2.67
C PRO A 48 1.78 6.40 3.53
N GLU A 49 0.91 7.24 4.10
CA GLU A 49 -0.14 6.76 4.98
C GLU A 49 -1.13 5.86 4.26
N GLU A 50 -1.57 6.26 3.07
CA GLU A 50 -2.49 5.44 2.30
C GLU A 50 -1.83 4.15 1.82
N LEU A 51 -0.55 4.21 1.46
CA LEU A 51 0.17 3.01 1.04
C LEU A 51 0.31 2.01 2.18
N ILE A 52 0.62 2.49 3.38
CA ILE A 52 0.69 1.64 4.56
C ILE A 52 -0.69 1.03 4.84
N GLY A 53 -1.74 1.85 4.78
CA GLY A 53 -3.09 1.39 5.02
C GLY A 53 -3.51 0.31 4.04
N ALA A 54 -3.26 0.51 2.76
CA ALA A 54 -3.60 -0.46 1.75
C ALA A 54 -2.83 -1.76 1.93
N ALA A 55 -1.54 -1.68 2.22
CA ALA A 55 -0.71 -2.86 2.43
C ALA A 55 -1.18 -3.64 3.65
N HIS A 56 -1.46 -2.95 4.75
CA HIS A 56 -1.95 -3.58 5.96
C HIS A 56 -3.29 -4.26 5.75
N ALA A 57 -4.21 -3.57 5.08
CA ALA A 57 -5.54 -4.11 4.80
C ALA A 57 -5.45 -5.36 3.92
N ALA A 58 -4.57 -5.34 2.92
CA ALA A 58 -4.39 -6.49 2.04
C ALA A 58 -3.86 -7.71 2.79
N CYS A 59 -2.84 -7.52 3.63
CA CYS A 59 -2.29 -8.60 4.43
C CYS A 59 -3.33 -9.17 5.39
N PHE A 60 -4.07 -8.30 6.06
CA PHE A 60 -5.07 -8.73 7.03
C PHE A 60 -6.19 -9.52 6.34
N SER A 61 -6.65 -9.06 5.17
CA SER A 61 -7.73 -9.75 4.47
C SER A 61 -7.30 -11.15 4.02
N MET A 62 -6.06 -11.30 3.56
CA MET A 62 -5.56 -12.61 3.17
C MET A 62 -5.41 -13.54 4.38
N ALA A 63 -4.93 -13.03 5.50
CA ALA A 63 -4.80 -13.81 6.72
C ALA A 63 -6.16 -14.29 7.20
N LEU A 64 -7.15 -13.40 7.16
CA LEU A 64 -8.51 -13.75 7.57
C LEU A 64 -9.10 -14.80 6.63
N SER A 65 -8.88 -14.65 5.32
CA SER A 65 -9.35 -15.64 4.35
C SER A 65 -8.77 -17.02 4.62
N LEU A 66 -7.48 -17.08 4.93
CA LEU A 66 -6.83 -18.34 5.27
C LEU A 66 -7.49 -19.00 6.48
N MET A 67 -7.75 -18.22 7.52
CA MET A 67 -8.38 -18.74 8.75
C MET A 67 -9.79 -19.26 8.46
N LEU A 68 -10.59 -18.49 7.72
CA LEU A 68 -11.96 -18.89 7.40
C LEU A 68 -12.00 -20.09 6.45
N GLY A 69 -11.11 -20.13 5.47
CA GLY A 69 -11.02 -21.24 4.54
C GLY A 69 -10.62 -22.53 5.24
N SER A 70 -9.71 -22.45 6.18
CA SER A 70 -9.31 -23.62 6.97
C SER A 70 -10.47 -24.18 7.77
N SER A 71 -11.41 -23.32 8.17
CA SER A 71 -12.54 -23.75 9.00
C SER A 71 -13.63 -24.46 8.21
N ASN A 72 -13.89 -24.05 6.96
CA ASN A 72 -15.07 -24.53 6.25
C ASN A 72 -14.86 -24.96 4.79
N GLY A 73 -13.69 -24.71 4.24
CA GLY A 73 -13.40 -25.12 2.85
C GLY A 73 -14.14 -24.37 1.79
N LEU A 74 -14.78 -23.24 2.11
CA LEU A 74 -15.57 -22.46 1.14
C LEU A 74 -14.87 -21.17 0.75
N GLN A 75 -13.55 -21.13 0.82
CA GLN A 75 -12.80 -19.90 0.63
C GLN A 75 -12.96 -19.30 -0.76
N MET A 76 -13.21 -20.10 -1.78
CA MET A 76 -13.34 -19.55 -3.12
C MET A 76 -14.62 -18.72 -3.31
N LEU A 77 -15.55 -18.80 -2.37
CA LEU A 77 -16.77 -18.00 -2.39
C LEU A 77 -16.73 -16.82 -1.43
N GLN A 78 -15.60 -16.61 -0.77
CA GLN A 78 -15.47 -15.53 0.21
C GLN A 78 -15.16 -14.20 -0.47
N THR A 79 -15.75 -13.15 0.06
CA THR A 79 -15.38 -11.79 -0.28
C THR A 79 -15.08 -11.06 1.02
N ILE A 80 -13.90 -10.49 1.11
CA ILE A 80 -13.45 -9.78 2.29
C ILE A 80 -13.02 -8.38 1.90
N SER A 81 -13.59 -7.39 2.57
CA SER A 81 -13.19 -6.00 2.37
C SER A 81 -12.71 -5.44 3.70
N ILE A 82 -11.51 -4.92 3.71
CA ILE A 82 -10.87 -4.36 4.90
C ILE A 82 -10.42 -2.94 4.58
N ALA A 83 -10.69 -2.03 5.49
CA ALA A 83 -10.20 -0.66 5.42
C ALA A 83 -9.30 -0.41 6.62
N ALA A 84 -8.17 0.21 6.39
CA ALA A 84 -7.26 0.61 7.45
C ALA A 84 -6.90 2.07 7.28
N ALA A 85 -6.81 2.79 8.40
CA ALA A 85 -6.49 4.20 8.41
C ALA A 85 -5.23 4.43 9.26
N PHE A 86 -4.35 5.29 8.76
CA PHE A 86 -3.10 5.61 9.43
C PHE A 86 -2.91 7.11 9.52
#